data_6a0f2f962fda859d3b644e6013008ede
#
_entry.id   6a0f2f962fda859d3b644e6013008ede
#
_cell.length_a   1.000
_cell.length_b   1.000
_cell.length_c   1.000
_cell.angle_alpha   90.00
_cell.angle_beta   90.00
_cell.angle_gamma   90.00
#
_symmetry.space_group_name_H-M   'P 1'
#
loop_
_entity.id
_entity.type
_entity.pdbx_description
1 polymer ?
#
loop_
_entity_poly.entity_id
_entity_poly.type
_entity_poly.pdbx_seq_one_letter_code
_entity_poly.pdbx_strand_id
1 'polypeptide(L)'
;MVDRSASTSSLPVTHGPETQMLNLKILQNLSQSNIYRDEKSKEGVRSLEKTLLGEGPRYTHRQAALAAGMDPQKARKIWRNMGFSDTPAEEHYFSDRDVQLLRTIVELEREGEVTFESAQSIVRSVGQLTDRIVAWQIESLVDDIVAREGVSDAQARRTLLFKLPKLMPALEELAMYGYRRQMYSGVLRLALRENRDPGESHKLPLMRGVGFVDMVSY
;
A
#
# COMPACT_ATOMS: atom_id res chain seq x y z
N MET A 1 -4.20 22.73 -44.73
CA MET A 1 -5.36 22.03 -44.16
C MET A 1 -4.86 20.63 -43.82
N VAL A 2 -4.32 20.47 -42.61
CA VAL A 2 -3.75 19.20 -42.11
C VAL A 2 -4.44 18.88 -40.79
N ASP A 3 -5.29 17.88 -40.86
CA ASP A 3 -6.05 17.33 -39.77
C ASP A 3 -5.10 16.60 -38.77
N ARG A 4 -5.06 16.99 -37.54
CA ARG A 4 -4.36 16.30 -36.43
C ARG A 4 -5.33 15.98 -35.32
N SER A 5 -6.16 14.98 -35.53
CA SER A 5 -6.88 14.31 -34.46
C SER A 5 -5.94 13.29 -33.78
N ALA A 6 -5.21 13.75 -32.77
CA ALA A 6 -4.46 12.84 -31.89
C ALA A 6 -5.41 12.36 -30.78
N SER A 7 -5.92 11.16 -30.94
CA SER A 7 -6.62 10.39 -29.92
C SER A 7 -5.63 10.03 -28.79
N THR A 8 -5.75 10.70 -27.63
CA THR A 8 -5.06 10.29 -26.42
C THR A 8 -5.79 9.11 -25.79
N SER A 9 -5.35 7.91 -26.17
CA SER A 9 -5.70 6.67 -25.49
C SER A 9 -5.04 6.65 -24.12
N SER A 10 -5.83 6.88 -23.07
CA SER A 10 -5.43 6.61 -21.68
C SER A 10 -5.31 5.10 -21.51
N LEU A 11 -4.09 4.59 -21.41
CA LEU A 11 -3.83 3.21 -21.07
C LEU A 11 -4.32 2.94 -19.62
N PRO A 12 -5.18 1.96 -19.39
CA PRO A 12 -5.52 1.54 -18.06
C PRO A 12 -4.30 0.86 -17.44
N VAL A 13 -3.82 1.36 -16.29
CA VAL A 13 -2.85 0.66 -15.46
C VAL A 13 -3.60 -0.52 -14.82
N THR A 14 -3.69 -1.60 -15.52
CA THR A 14 -4.13 -2.88 -14.98
C THR A 14 -2.97 -3.47 -14.20
N HIS A 15 -3.13 -3.66 -12.89
CA HIS A 15 -2.32 -4.62 -12.15
C HIS A 15 -2.59 -5.98 -12.82
N GLY A 16 -1.64 -6.45 -13.61
CA GLY A 16 -1.78 -7.70 -14.33
C GLY A 16 -1.87 -8.89 -13.36
N PRO A 17 -2.40 -10.02 -13.83
CA PRO A 17 -2.45 -11.27 -13.05
C PRO A 17 -1.08 -11.71 -12.52
N GLU A 18 0.00 -11.14 -13.02
CA GLU A 18 1.37 -11.36 -12.58
C GLU A 18 1.66 -10.86 -11.17
N THR A 19 1.10 -9.72 -10.75
CA THR A 19 1.30 -9.18 -9.38
C THR A 19 0.54 -10.02 -8.35
N GLN A 20 -0.65 -10.52 -8.70
CA GLN A 20 -1.44 -11.40 -7.82
C GLN A 20 -0.79 -12.78 -7.68
N MET A 21 -0.24 -13.34 -8.78
CA MET A 21 0.53 -14.58 -8.73
C MET A 21 1.86 -14.41 -7.98
N LEU A 22 2.44 -13.22 -7.99
CA LEU A 22 3.68 -12.94 -7.27
C LEU A 22 3.47 -13.03 -5.75
N ASN A 23 2.37 -12.49 -5.22
CA ASN A 23 2.07 -12.56 -3.78
C ASN A 23 1.77 -13.99 -3.30
N LEU A 24 1.02 -14.78 -4.07
CA LEU A 24 0.81 -16.21 -3.78
C LEU A 24 2.11 -17.03 -3.91
N LYS A 25 2.93 -16.75 -4.93
CA LYS A 25 4.26 -17.37 -5.07
C LYS A 25 5.22 -16.92 -3.97
N ILE A 26 5.14 -15.69 -3.49
CA ILE A 26 5.93 -15.21 -2.35
C ILE A 26 5.56 -16.00 -1.09
N LEU A 27 4.28 -16.18 -0.78
CA LEU A 27 3.84 -16.97 0.37
C LEU A 27 4.21 -18.46 0.24
N GLN A 28 4.08 -19.06 -0.95
CA GLN A 28 4.53 -20.42 -1.23
C GLN A 28 6.06 -20.54 -1.23
N ASN A 29 6.79 -19.57 -1.77
CA ASN A 29 8.25 -19.55 -1.74
C ASN A 29 8.81 -19.22 -0.36
N LEU A 30 8.09 -18.48 0.47
CA LEU A 30 8.47 -18.25 1.87
C LEU A 30 8.45 -19.58 2.65
N SER A 31 7.48 -20.45 2.44
CA SER A 31 7.46 -21.78 3.07
C SER A 31 8.60 -22.70 2.61
N GLN A 32 9.17 -22.46 1.43
CA GLN A 32 10.31 -23.18 0.87
C GLN A 32 11.65 -22.43 1.05
N SER A 33 11.61 -21.17 1.47
CA SER A 33 12.81 -20.35 1.62
C SER A 33 13.62 -20.75 2.86
N ASN A 34 14.94 -20.51 2.81
CA ASN A 34 15.84 -20.72 3.95
C ASN A 34 15.47 -19.89 5.19
N ILE A 35 14.63 -18.86 5.05
CA ILE A 35 14.13 -18.02 6.15
C ILE A 35 13.26 -18.83 7.12
N TYR A 36 12.50 -19.82 6.62
CA TYR A 36 11.67 -20.69 7.46
C TYR A 36 12.36 -21.97 7.94
N ARG A 37 13.61 -22.21 7.55
CA ARG A 37 14.38 -23.37 8.01
C ARG A 37 15.02 -23.20 9.38
N ASP A 38 15.24 -21.95 9.78
CA ASP A 38 15.91 -21.58 11.01
C ASP A 38 14.90 -21.00 12.00
N GLU A 39 14.83 -21.54 13.21
CA GLU A 39 13.90 -21.10 14.26
C GLU A 39 14.06 -19.61 14.62
N LYS A 40 15.27 -19.08 14.57
CA LYS A 40 15.54 -17.66 14.82
C LYS A 40 14.86 -16.78 13.79
N SER A 41 14.93 -17.15 12.51
CA SER A 41 14.26 -16.41 11.44
C SER A 41 12.74 -16.50 11.53
N LYS A 42 12.20 -17.64 11.93
CA LYS A 42 10.75 -17.77 12.23
C LYS A 42 10.32 -16.85 13.37
N GLU A 43 11.10 -16.75 14.42
CA GLU A 43 10.83 -15.84 15.54
C GLU A 43 10.87 -14.38 15.08
N GLY A 44 11.85 -14.01 14.24
CA GLY A 44 11.93 -12.68 13.64
C GLY A 44 10.68 -12.32 12.82
N VAL A 45 10.21 -13.25 11.99
CA VAL A 45 8.97 -13.07 11.21
C VAL A 45 7.76 -12.92 12.12
N ARG A 46 7.61 -13.78 13.14
CA ARG A 46 6.50 -13.65 14.12
C ARG A 46 6.53 -12.33 14.89
N SER A 47 7.72 -11.89 15.31
CA SER A 47 7.88 -10.59 15.98
C SER A 47 7.49 -9.43 15.06
N LEU A 48 7.89 -9.49 13.79
CA LEU A 48 7.52 -8.51 12.78
C LEU A 48 6.01 -8.52 12.53
N GLU A 49 5.40 -9.68 12.34
CA GLU A 49 3.96 -9.84 12.17
C GLU A 49 3.18 -9.21 13.34
N LYS A 50 3.58 -9.53 14.58
CA LYS A 50 2.97 -8.94 15.77
C LYS A 50 3.10 -7.42 15.81
N THR A 51 4.24 -6.88 15.40
CA THR A 51 4.47 -5.42 15.36
C THR A 51 3.61 -4.75 14.29
N LEU A 52 3.52 -5.33 13.10
CA LEU A 52 2.82 -4.75 11.96
C LEU A 52 1.32 -4.97 11.99
N LEU A 53 0.88 -6.20 12.30
CA LEU A 53 -0.51 -6.62 12.18
C LEU A 53 -1.22 -6.82 13.54
N GLY A 54 -0.49 -6.74 14.65
CA GLY A 54 -1.03 -7.01 15.99
C GLY A 54 -0.93 -8.48 16.37
N GLU A 55 -1.96 -9.05 17.01
CA GLU A 55 -1.92 -10.41 17.54
C GLU A 55 -1.98 -11.53 16.48
N GLY A 56 -1.79 -11.21 15.22
CA GLY A 56 -1.79 -12.17 14.13
C GLY A 56 -3.17 -12.41 13.51
N PRO A 57 -3.24 -13.29 12.49
CA PRO A 57 -4.46 -13.55 11.74
C PRO A 57 -5.48 -14.32 12.59
N ARG A 58 -6.69 -13.77 12.71
CA ARG A 58 -7.78 -14.30 13.56
C ARG A 58 -9.06 -14.54 12.78
N TYR A 59 -9.22 -13.90 11.63
CA TYR A 59 -10.46 -13.89 10.88
C TYR A 59 -10.27 -14.43 9.47
N THR A 60 -11.25 -15.18 9.00
CA THR A 60 -11.43 -15.39 7.56
C THR A 60 -11.93 -14.09 6.92
N HIS A 61 -11.86 -13.97 5.61
CA HIS A 61 -12.39 -12.84 4.86
C HIS A 61 -13.83 -12.47 5.28
N ARG A 62 -14.70 -13.50 5.37
CA ARG A 62 -16.10 -13.32 5.72
C ARG A 62 -16.28 -12.86 7.18
N GLN A 63 -15.52 -13.44 8.09
CA GLN A 63 -15.58 -13.08 9.50
C GLN A 63 -15.11 -11.63 9.73
N ALA A 64 -14.02 -11.20 9.10
CA ALA A 64 -13.52 -9.83 9.20
C ALA A 64 -14.52 -8.81 8.67
N ALA A 65 -15.14 -9.08 7.52
CA ALA A 65 -16.19 -8.22 6.95
C ALA A 65 -17.39 -8.08 7.90
N LEU A 66 -17.92 -9.19 8.40
CA LEU A 66 -19.06 -9.20 9.32
C LEU A 66 -18.74 -8.52 10.65
N ALA A 67 -17.54 -8.75 11.21
CA ALA A 67 -17.08 -8.09 12.43
C ALA A 67 -16.96 -6.56 12.28
N ALA A 68 -16.72 -6.09 11.05
CA ALA A 68 -16.71 -4.66 10.74
C ALA A 68 -18.09 -4.08 10.38
N GLY A 69 -19.12 -4.92 10.24
CA GLY A 69 -20.45 -4.48 9.78
C GLY A 69 -20.50 -4.19 8.28
N MET A 70 -19.60 -4.76 7.49
CA MET A 70 -19.53 -4.57 6.05
C MET A 70 -19.97 -5.82 5.30
N ASP A 71 -20.62 -5.63 4.15
CA ASP A 71 -20.89 -6.73 3.23
C ASP A 71 -19.59 -7.39 2.76
N PRO A 72 -19.48 -8.75 2.77
CA PRO A 72 -18.25 -9.44 2.39
C PRO A 72 -17.76 -9.15 0.97
N GLN A 73 -18.67 -8.85 0.04
CA GLN A 73 -18.28 -8.48 -1.33
C GLN A 73 -17.72 -7.06 -1.40
N LYS A 74 -18.28 -6.12 -0.63
CA LYS A 74 -17.74 -4.78 -0.47
C LYS A 74 -16.33 -4.85 0.15
N ALA A 75 -16.15 -5.60 1.23
CA ALA A 75 -14.85 -5.80 1.88
C ALA A 75 -13.79 -6.36 0.90
N ARG A 76 -14.16 -7.37 0.09
CA ARG A 76 -13.26 -7.91 -0.94
C ARG A 76 -12.81 -6.85 -1.94
N LYS A 77 -13.70 -5.93 -2.36
CA LYS A 77 -13.33 -4.83 -3.25
C LYS A 77 -12.35 -3.86 -2.57
N ILE A 78 -12.52 -3.59 -1.28
CA ILE A 78 -11.61 -2.73 -0.52
C ILE A 78 -10.20 -3.35 -0.49
N TRP A 79 -10.07 -4.63 -0.12
CA TRP A 79 -8.75 -5.30 -0.05
C TRP A 79 -8.07 -5.41 -1.43
N ARG A 80 -8.83 -5.73 -2.48
CA ARG A 80 -8.28 -5.72 -3.86
C ARG A 80 -7.80 -4.33 -4.28
N ASN A 81 -8.54 -3.28 -3.93
CA ASN A 81 -8.13 -1.91 -4.21
C ASN A 81 -6.90 -1.50 -3.40
N MET A 82 -6.68 -2.06 -2.20
CA MET A 82 -5.46 -1.88 -1.43
C MET A 82 -4.25 -2.62 -2.05
N GLY A 83 -4.48 -3.51 -3.01
CA GLY A 83 -3.43 -4.30 -3.65
C GLY A 83 -3.25 -5.70 -3.06
N PHE A 84 -4.12 -6.12 -2.13
CA PHE A 84 -4.03 -7.44 -1.54
C PHE A 84 -4.67 -8.50 -2.45
N SER A 85 -4.04 -9.69 -2.50
CA SER A 85 -4.57 -10.83 -3.24
C SER A 85 -5.79 -11.43 -2.54
N ASP A 86 -6.63 -12.12 -3.32
CA ASP A 86 -7.69 -12.94 -2.72
C ASP A 86 -7.08 -14.09 -1.91
N THR A 87 -7.60 -14.28 -0.72
CA THR A 87 -7.25 -15.40 0.14
C THR A 87 -8.29 -16.53 0.00
N PRO A 88 -7.91 -17.81 0.21
CA PRO A 88 -8.87 -18.89 0.32
C PRO A 88 -9.96 -18.59 1.34
N ALA A 89 -11.19 -19.02 1.08
CA ALA A 89 -12.37 -18.62 1.85
C ALA A 89 -12.28 -18.98 3.34
N GLU A 90 -11.64 -20.10 3.67
CA GLU A 90 -11.53 -20.64 5.03
C GLU A 90 -10.21 -20.29 5.72
N GLU A 91 -9.33 -19.56 5.04
CA GLU A 91 -8.03 -19.19 5.60
C GLU A 91 -8.19 -18.02 6.58
N HIS A 92 -7.63 -18.16 7.77
CA HIS A 92 -7.51 -17.08 8.76
C HIS A 92 -6.30 -16.23 8.39
N TYR A 93 -6.56 -15.12 7.74
CA TYR A 93 -5.53 -14.21 7.22
C TYR A 93 -5.65 -12.78 7.77
N PHE A 94 -6.83 -12.39 8.24
CA PHE A 94 -7.14 -11.02 8.63
C PHE A 94 -7.02 -10.82 10.14
N SER A 95 -6.47 -9.69 10.54
CA SER A 95 -6.25 -9.26 11.91
C SER A 95 -7.33 -8.28 12.40
N ASP A 96 -7.26 -7.89 13.66
CA ASP A 96 -8.11 -6.84 14.21
C ASP A 96 -7.88 -5.47 13.52
N ARG A 97 -6.67 -5.23 13.00
CA ARG A 97 -6.37 -4.01 12.23
C ARG A 97 -7.12 -3.96 10.91
N ASP A 98 -7.28 -5.11 10.25
CA ASP A 98 -8.09 -5.20 9.01
C ASP A 98 -9.57 -4.92 9.30
N VAL A 99 -10.10 -5.48 10.40
CA VAL A 99 -11.46 -5.17 10.86
C VAL A 99 -11.62 -3.68 11.16
N GLN A 100 -10.63 -3.07 11.81
CA GLN A 100 -10.67 -1.64 12.11
C GLN A 100 -10.66 -0.77 10.86
N LEU A 101 -9.85 -1.11 9.85
CA LEU A 101 -9.87 -0.42 8.56
C LEU A 101 -11.27 -0.43 7.94
N LEU A 102 -11.90 -1.61 7.88
CA LEU A 102 -13.25 -1.73 7.32
C LEU A 102 -14.29 -0.95 8.13
N ARG A 103 -14.20 -0.95 9.47
CA ARG A 103 -15.07 -0.14 10.34
C ARG A 103 -14.95 1.35 10.04
N THR A 104 -13.74 1.86 9.89
CA THR A 104 -13.52 3.27 9.53
C THR A 104 -14.24 3.62 8.23
N ILE A 105 -14.19 2.74 7.21
CA ILE A 105 -14.91 2.97 5.94
C ILE A 105 -16.43 2.93 6.14
N VAL A 106 -16.93 1.96 6.92
CA VAL A 106 -18.37 1.85 7.24
C VAL A 106 -18.87 3.10 7.96
N GLU A 107 -18.10 3.61 8.92
CA GLU A 107 -18.44 4.82 9.67
C GLU A 107 -18.50 6.05 8.76
N LEU A 108 -17.48 6.27 7.92
CA LEU A 108 -17.47 7.38 6.98
C LEU A 108 -18.61 7.32 5.96
N GLU A 109 -18.97 6.11 5.47
CA GLU A 109 -20.12 5.90 4.58
C GLU A 109 -21.44 6.20 5.31
N ARG A 110 -21.60 5.74 6.56
CA ARG A 110 -22.78 5.96 7.38
C ARG A 110 -23.00 7.44 7.75
N GLU A 111 -21.93 8.16 7.99
CA GLU A 111 -21.95 9.59 8.32
C GLU A 111 -22.15 10.46 7.07
N GLY A 112 -22.13 9.87 5.88
CA GLY A 112 -22.30 10.58 4.62
C GLY A 112 -21.08 11.38 4.18
N GLU A 113 -19.94 11.20 4.83
CA GLU A 113 -18.69 11.91 4.52
C GLU A 113 -18.09 11.44 3.18
N VAL A 114 -18.23 10.15 2.87
CA VAL A 114 -17.77 9.58 1.60
C VAL A 114 -18.76 8.55 1.06
N THR A 115 -18.86 8.44 -0.26
CA THR A 115 -19.55 7.30 -0.90
C THR A 115 -18.62 6.09 -0.92
N PHE A 116 -19.18 4.89 -1.10
CA PHE A 116 -18.38 3.66 -1.23
C PHE A 116 -17.41 3.73 -2.42
N GLU A 117 -17.80 4.34 -3.54
CA GLU A 117 -16.93 4.55 -4.71
C GLU A 117 -15.75 5.47 -4.40
N SER A 118 -16.01 6.54 -3.66
CA SER A 118 -14.95 7.45 -3.19
C SER A 118 -13.99 6.74 -2.24
N ALA A 119 -14.51 5.96 -1.29
CA ALA A 119 -13.70 5.14 -0.38
C ALA A 119 -12.81 4.15 -1.15
N GLN A 120 -13.35 3.45 -2.16
CA GLN A 120 -12.56 2.57 -3.03
C GLN A 120 -11.42 3.30 -3.75
N SER A 121 -11.68 4.52 -4.25
CA SER A 121 -10.69 5.33 -4.94
C SER A 121 -9.58 5.80 -4.00
N ILE A 122 -9.94 6.23 -2.79
CA ILE A 122 -9.00 6.61 -1.73
C ILE A 122 -8.11 5.42 -1.36
N VAL A 123 -8.72 4.28 -1.05
CA VAL A 123 -8.01 3.05 -0.66
C VAL A 123 -7.04 2.59 -1.75
N ARG A 124 -7.45 2.66 -3.02
CA ARG A 124 -6.59 2.31 -4.17
C ARG A 124 -5.37 3.22 -4.23
N SER A 125 -5.55 4.52 -4.06
CA SER A 125 -4.43 5.46 -4.08
C SER A 125 -3.46 5.21 -2.93
N VAL A 126 -3.97 4.91 -1.74
CA VAL A 126 -3.15 4.55 -0.57
C VAL A 126 -2.36 3.27 -0.85
N GLY A 127 -3.03 2.19 -1.31
CA GLY A 127 -2.36 0.92 -1.58
C GLY A 127 -1.23 1.05 -2.59
N GLN A 128 -1.48 1.71 -3.72
CA GLN A 128 -0.47 1.91 -4.78
C GLN A 128 0.74 2.71 -4.32
N LEU A 129 0.52 3.77 -3.53
CA LEU A 129 1.62 4.61 -3.05
C LEU A 129 2.38 3.93 -1.92
N THR A 130 1.69 3.25 -1.01
CA THR A 130 2.31 2.56 0.12
C THR A 130 3.19 1.40 -0.35
N ASP A 131 2.75 0.62 -1.33
CA ASP A 131 3.57 -0.44 -1.93
C ASP A 131 4.94 0.08 -2.40
N ARG A 132 4.95 1.21 -3.12
CA ARG A 132 6.19 1.84 -3.59
C ARG A 132 7.05 2.38 -2.44
N ILE A 133 6.43 3.05 -1.47
CA ILE A 133 7.14 3.59 -0.32
C ILE A 133 7.83 2.46 0.43
N VAL A 134 7.13 1.36 0.70
CA VAL A 134 7.66 0.20 1.42
C VAL A 134 8.81 -0.44 0.64
N ALA A 135 8.65 -0.64 -0.68
CA ALA A 135 9.71 -1.20 -1.51
C ALA A 135 10.99 -0.35 -1.44
N TRP A 136 10.89 0.97 -1.60
CA TRP A 136 12.05 1.87 -1.53
C TRP A 136 12.68 1.94 -0.13
N GLN A 137 11.88 1.93 0.93
CA GLN A 137 12.38 1.92 2.29
C GLN A 137 13.15 0.63 2.59
N ILE A 138 12.63 -0.53 2.18
CA ILE A 138 13.30 -1.82 2.36
C ILE A 138 14.65 -1.82 1.63
N GLU A 139 14.70 -1.46 0.36
CA GLU A 139 15.94 -1.43 -0.41
C GLU A 139 16.95 -0.46 0.21
N SER A 140 16.54 0.75 0.57
CA SER A 140 17.43 1.72 1.23
C SER A 140 17.99 1.22 2.56
N LEU A 141 17.19 0.50 3.35
CA LEU A 141 17.64 -0.08 4.62
C LEU A 141 18.59 -1.26 4.42
N VAL A 142 18.35 -2.07 3.38
CA VAL A 142 19.27 -3.17 3.01
C VAL A 142 20.60 -2.61 2.56
N ASP A 143 20.62 -1.63 1.67
CA ASP A 143 21.83 -0.98 1.16
C ASP A 143 22.64 -0.35 2.31
N ASP A 144 21.99 0.31 3.25
CA ASP A 144 22.61 0.91 4.42
C ASP A 144 23.25 -0.17 5.33
N ILE A 145 22.60 -1.32 5.54
CA ILE A 145 23.16 -2.44 6.30
C ILE A 145 24.37 -3.03 5.57
N VAL A 146 24.28 -3.26 4.27
CA VAL A 146 25.41 -3.73 3.45
C VAL A 146 26.63 -2.81 3.59
N ALA A 147 26.39 -1.49 3.43
CA ALA A 147 27.45 -0.49 3.48
C ALA A 147 28.11 -0.38 4.87
N ARG A 148 27.32 -0.44 5.95
CA ARG A 148 27.83 -0.26 7.32
C ARG A 148 28.44 -1.53 7.92
N GLU A 149 27.88 -2.69 7.60
CA GLU A 149 28.28 -3.95 8.24
C GLU A 149 29.19 -4.81 7.35
N GLY A 150 29.36 -4.44 6.07
CA GLY A 150 30.22 -5.19 5.13
C GLY A 150 29.70 -6.61 4.84
N VAL A 151 28.38 -6.81 4.97
CA VAL A 151 27.74 -8.11 4.78
C VAL A 151 27.16 -8.26 3.38
N SER A 152 26.84 -9.50 2.98
CA SER A 152 26.14 -9.74 1.72
C SER A 152 24.69 -9.24 1.77
N ASP A 153 24.10 -8.94 0.61
CA ASP A 153 22.68 -8.56 0.47
C ASP A 153 21.75 -9.55 1.19
N ALA A 154 21.95 -10.85 1.00
CA ALA A 154 21.16 -11.88 1.66
C ALA A 154 21.28 -11.86 3.19
N GLN A 155 22.45 -11.50 3.73
CA GLN A 155 22.64 -11.31 5.17
C GLN A 155 21.98 -10.02 5.66
N ALA A 156 22.09 -8.92 4.90
CA ALA A 156 21.47 -7.64 5.21
C ALA A 156 19.94 -7.78 5.28
N ARG A 157 19.32 -8.46 4.32
CA ARG A 157 17.86 -8.74 4.33
C ARG A 157 17.44 -9.55 5.56
N ARG A 158 18.21 -10.54 5.96
CA ARG A 158 17.96 -11.27 7.22
C ARG A 158 18.11 -10.39 8.45
N THR A 159 19.16 -9.57 8.49
CA THR A 159 19.37 -8.61 9.58
C THR A 159 18.23 -7.62 9.70
N LEU A 160 17.70 -7.15 8.56
CA LEU A 160 16.59 -6.22 8.52
C LEU A 160 15.33 -6.78 9.20
N LEU A 161 15.00 -8.07 9.05
CA LEU A 161 13.86 -8.71 9.72
C LEU A 161 13.87 -8.47 11.24
N PHE A 162 15.04 -8.49 11.87
CA PHE A 162 15.17 -8.27 13.31
C PHE A 162 15.27 -6.80 13.70
N LYS A 163 15.72 -5.93 12.79
CA LYS A 163 15.83 -4.49 13.03
C LYS A 163 14.51 -3.75 12.77
N LEU A 164 13.70 -4.27 11.84
CA LEU A 164 12.49 -3.59 11.37
C LEU A 164 11.48 -3.28 12.48
N PRO A 165 11.17 -4.19 13.44
CA PRO A 165 10.26 -3.87 14.55
C PRO A 165 10.66 -2.62 15.34
N LYS A 166 11.96 -2.40 15.52
CA LYS A 166 12.49 -1.21 16.20
C LYS A 166 12.43 0.05 15.33
N LEU A 167 12.54 -0.10 14.02
CA LEU A 167 12.53 1.02 13.07
C LEU A 167 11.10 1.48 12.72
N MET A 168 10.12 0.59 12.82
CA MET A 168 8.74 0.85 12.39
C MET A 168 8.16 2.14 12.94
N PRO A 169 8.24 2.47 14.24
CA PRO A 169 7.66 3.72 14.75
C PRO A 169 8.21 4.96 14.05
N ALA A 170 9.52 4.99 13.77
CA ALA A 170 10.15 6.10 13.07
C ALA A 170 9.73 6.17 11.58
N LEU A 171 9.64 5.01 10.90
CA LEU A 171 9.20 4.95 9.50
C LEU A 171 7.74 5.40 9.36
N GLU A 172 6.87 4.97 10.29
CA GLU A 172 5.46 5.40 10.35
C GLU A 172 5.34 6.91 10.60
N GLU A 173 6.12 7.46 11.52
CA GLU A 173 6.14 8.90 11.79
C GLU A 173 6.57 9.70 10.57
N LEU A 174 7.64 9.29 9.90
CA LEU A 174 8.12 9.92 8.67
C LEU A 174 7.06 9.87 7.55
N ALA A 175 6.43 8.73 7.35
CA ALA A 175 5.39 8.55 6.34
C ALA A 175 4.17 9.43 6.65
N MET A 176 3.71 9.45 7.91
CA MET A 176 2.57 10.25 8.35
C MET A 176 2.87 11.75 8.29
N TYR A 177 4.08 12.18 8.65
CA TYR A 177 4.50 13.56 8.50
C TYR A 177 4.47 13.99 7.02
N GLY A 178 5.04 13.18 6.14
CA GLY A 178 5.04 13.43 4.69
C GLY A 178 3.62 13.54 4.14
N TYR A 179 2.75 12.60 4.50
CA TYR A 179 1.33 12.60 4.12
C TYR A 179 0.63 13.90 4.57
N ARG A 180 0.74 14.26 5.85
CA ARG A 180 0.12 15.48 6.41
C ARG A 180 0.60 16.74 5.71
N ARG A 181 1.91 16.85 5.43
CA ARG A 181 2.49 18.00 4.73
C ARG A 181 1.99 18.10 3.28
N GLN A 182 1.89 16.99 2.58
CA GLN A 182 1.34 16.94 1.22
C GLN A 182 -0.15 17.27 1.19
N MET A 183 -0.91 16.77 2.16
CA MET A 183 -2.33 17.09 2.31
C MET A 183 -2.53 18.59 2.54
N TYR A 184 -1.80 19.18 3.49
CA TYR A 184 -1.84 20.62 3.75
C TYR A 184 -1.53 21.44 2.49
N SER A 185 -0.45 21.11 1.77
CA SER A 185 -0.09 21.77 0.53
C SER A 185 -1.15 21.59 -0.57
N GLY A 186 -1.82 20.43 -0.61
CA GLY A 186 -2.93 20.16 -1.52
C GLY A 186 -4.13 21.05 -1.26
N VAL A 187 -4.54 21.15 0.00
CA VAL A 187 -5.67 21.99 0.43
C VAL A 187 -5.39 23.47 0.16
N LEU A 188 -4.17 23.97 0.45
CA LEU A 188 -3.81 25.35 0.12
C LEU A 188 -3.91 25.62 -1.39
N ARG A 189 -3.49 24.67 -2.23
CA ARG A 189 -3.63 24.82 -3.69
C ARG A 189 -5.10 24.89 -4.12
N LEU A 190 -5.99 24.17 -3.47
CA LEU A 190 -7.44 24.25 -3.74
C LEU A 190 -7.98 25.62 -3.35
N ALA A 191 -7.68 26.11 -2.14
CA ALA A 191 -8.11 27.42 -1.66
C ALA A 191 -7.62 28.59 -2.55
N LEU A 192 -6.38 28.51 -3.03
CA LEU A 192 -5.82 29.52 -3.93
C LEU A 192 -6.46 29.50 -5.34
N ARG A 193 -7.02 28.35 -5.76
CA ARG A 193 -7.72 28.23 -7.06
C ARG A 193 -9.13 28.80 -6.99
N GLU A 194 -9.80 28.66 -5.86
CA GLU A 194 -11.16 29.18 -5.65
C GLU A 194 -11.21 30.72 -5.71
N ASN A 195 -10.09 31.38 -5.38
CA ASN A 195 -9.95 32.84 -5.47
C ASN A 195 -9.60 33.37 -6.87
N ARG A 196 -9.48 32.52 -7.87
CA ARG A 196 -9.27 32.88 -9.28
C ARG A 196 -10.57 32.71 -10.05
N ASP A 197 -11.20 33.85 -10.34
CA ASP A 197 -12.41 34.10 -11.16
C ASP A 197 -13.50 33.01 -11.29
N PRO A 198 -14.76 33.36 -10.95
CA PRO A 198 -15.91 32.45 -11.08
C PRO A 198 -16.28 32.09 -12.53
N GLY A 199 -15.60 32.63 -13.54
CA GLY A 199 -15.93 32.47 -14.96
C GLY A 199 -15.25 31.32 -15.69
N GLU A 200 -14.18 30.74 -15.14
CA GLU A 200 -13.48 29.61 -15.76
C GLU A 200 -13.69 28.31 -15.00
N SER A 201 -14.88 27.73 -15.18
CA SER A 201 -15.18 26.35 -14.77
C SER A 201 -14.43 25.35 -15.65
N HIS A 202 -13.12 25.40 -15.63
CA HIS A 202 -12.33 24.32 -16.19
C HIS A 202 -11.86 23.40 -15.05
N LYS A 203 -12.44 22.20 -14.99
CA LYS A 203 -11.85 21.04 -14.32
C LYS A 203 -10.48 20.79 -14.96
N LEU A 204 -9.48 21.58 -14.52
CA LEU A 204 -8.11 21.30 -14.92
C LEU A 204 -7.70 20.01 -14.22
N PRO A 205 -7.43 18.93 -14.95
CA PRO A 205 -6.82 17.77 -14.38
C PRO A 205 -5.52 18.21 -13.69
N LEU A 206 -5.19 17.56 -12.58
CA LEU A 206 -3.88 17.71 -11.95
C LEU A 206 -2.82 17.27 -12.98
N MET A 207 -2.35 18.19 -13.82
CA MET A 207 -1.23 17.92 -14.70
C MET A 207 0.02 17.79 -13.83
N ARG A 208 0.40 16.55 -13.55
CA ARG A 208 1.72 16.21 -13.03
C ARG A 208 2.54 15.72 -14.22
N GLY A 209 3.66 16.39 -14.49
CA GLY A 209 4.66 15.83 -15.38
C GLY A 209 5.25 14.59 -14.74
N VAL A 210 5.11 13.43 -15.38
CA VAL A 210 5.83 12.21 -15.00
C VAL A 210 7.02 12.12 -15.95
N GLY A 211 8.22 12.35 -15.40
CA GLY A 211 9.47 12.12 -16.13
C GLY A 211 9.94 10.69 -15.86
N PHE A 212 10.16 9.91 -16.90
CA PHE A 212 10.92 8.66 -16.84
C PHE A 212 12.36 8.98 -17.25
N VAL A 213 13.30 8.71 -16.34
CA VAL A 213 14.73 8.74 -16.66
C VAL A 213 15.18 7.29 -16.69
N ASP A 214 15.45 6.77 -17.87
CA ASP A 214 16.11 5.48 -18.04
C ASP A 214 17.62 5.74 -18.07
N MET A 215 18.33 5.23 -17.06
CA MET A 215 19.78 5.25 -17.06
C MET A 215 20.26 4.02 -17.81
N VAL A 216 20.61 4.20 -19.07
CA VAL A 216 21.31 3.19 -19.82
C VAL A 216 22.71 3.06 -19.18
N SER A 217 22.99 1.88 -18.68
CA SER A 217 24.30 1.55 -18.08
C SER A 217 25.42 1.79 -19.07
N TYR A 218 26.43 2.55 -18.66
CA TYR A 218 27.73 2.62 -19.31
C TYR A 218 28.56 1.38 -18.96
#